data_772528574bc52f19195f16ae4fad2e8b
#
_entry.id   772528574bc52f19195f16ae4fad2e8b
#
_cell.length_a   1.000
_cell.length_b   1.000
_cell.length_c   1.000
_cell.angle_alpha   90.00
_cell.angle_beta   90.00
_cell.angle_gamma   90.00
#
_symmetry.space_group_name_H-M   'P 1'
#
loop_
_entity.id
_entity.type
_entity.pdbx_description
1 polymer ?
#
loop_
_entity_poly.entity_id
_entity_poly.type
_entity_poly.pdbx_seq_one_letter_code
_entity_poly.pdbx_strand_id
1 'polypeptide(L)'
;GSMTIEYTLDPEDDVTGHLSNIYRKQYEYRSIIQKCVNTGDVAGKRSYVGGIVGRMDLGYLTACETSSCTITNENGSYTGGIAGLTGATVHGSFSKCTLSGKKYVGGIVGSGVQENVDGSGSTVSWNYSLVDITDCQQYQGAISGSDTGTFEHNYYVSDDLPGINRQGYTGRAEPISYAELLTLPDLPESMKSFTLTFVADDKTVLSRAFNYGDSIDESDIP
;
A
#
# COMPACT_ATOMS: atom_id res chain seq x y z
N GLY A 1 -1.72 -13.06 -0.91
CA GLY A 1 -1.71 -13.83 0.34
C GLY A 1 -2.40 -13.07 1.47
N SER A 2 -2.76 -13.78 2.51
CA SER A 2 -3.32 -13.23 3.74
C SER A 2 -2.54 -13.79 4.92
N MET A 3 -2.22 -12.92 5.89
CA MET A 3 -1.62 -13.32 7.16
C MET A 3 -2.60 -12.94 8.26
N THR A 4 -3.21 -13.93 8.87
CA THR A 4 -4.25 -13.79 9.89
C THR A 4 -3.78 -14.44 11.20
N ILE A 5 -4.40 -14.03 12.29
CA ILE A 5 -4.16 -14.63 13.60
C ILE A 5 -5.09 -15.81 13.77
N GLU A 6 -4.55 -16.95 14.14
CA GLU A 6 -5.33 -18.10 14.53
C GLU A 6 -5.28 -18.27 16.06
N TYR A 7 -6.45 -18.48 16.66
CA TYR A 7 -6.59 -18.77 18.07
C TYR A 7 -6.75 -20.27 18.25
N THR A 8 -5.85 -20.88 19.01
CA THR A 8 -6.02 -22.25 19.48
C THR A 8 -6.30 -22.24 20.96
N LEU A 9 -7.37 -22.89 21.37
CA LEU A 9 -7.57 -23.23 22.78
C LEU A 9 -6.60 -24.35 23.12
N ASP A 10 -5.87 -24.21 24.24
CA ASP A 10 -5.05 -25.28 24.77
C ASP A 10 -5.98 -26.42 25.21
N PRO A 11 -5.83 -27.65 24.69
CA PRO A 11 -6.64 -28.78 25.11
C PRO A 11 -6.55 -29.14 26.60
N GLU A 12 -5.51 -28.64 27.29
CA GLU A 12 -5.33 -28.84 28.72
C GLU A 12 -6.05 -27.78 29.56
N ASP A 13 -6.65 -26.75 28.97
CA ASP A 13 -7.49 -25.82 29.69
C ASP A 13 -8.80 -26.51 30.08
N ASP A 14 -8.81 -27.08 31.28
CA ASP A 14 -10.01 -27.69 31.85
C ASP A 14 -11.10 -26.66 32.09
N VAL A 15 -12.07 -26.64 31.19
CA VAL A 15 -13.25 -25.76 31.24
C VAL A 15 -14.29 -26.19 32.29
N THR A 16 -14.05 -27.24 33.07
CA THR A 16 -15.08 -27.83 33.95
C THR A 16 -15.09 -27.31 35.40
N GLY A 17 -14.09 -26.54 35.81
CA GLY A 17 -13.94 -26.23 37.21
C GLY A 17 -14.30 -24.85 37.71
N HIS A 18 -13.82 -23.79 37.12
CA HIS A 18 -14.06 -22.42 37.60
C HIS A 18 -13.92 -21.41 36.46
N LEU A 19 -15.01 -20.78 36.08
CA LEU A 19 -15.07 -19.68 35.10
C LEU A 19 -14.22 -18.46 35.45
N SER A 20 -13.65 -18.40 36.68
CA SER A 20 -12.82 -17.27 37.13
C SER A 20 -11.35 -17.36 36.73
N ASN A 21 -10.87 -18.49 36.18
CA ASN A 21 -9.46 -18.69 35.85
C ASN A 21 -9.24 -19.23 34.45
N ILE A 22 -10.05 -18.85 33.50
CA ILE A 22 -9.76 -19.17 32.09
C ILE A 22 -8.62 -18.25 31.65
N TYR A 23 -7.40 -18.69 31.82
CA TYR A 23 -6.24 -18.11 31.17
C TYR A 23 -6.32 -18.48 29.69
N ARG A 24 -6.85 -17.58 28.86
CA ARG A 24 -6.65 -17.70 27.43
C ARG A 24 -5.18 -17.45 27.15
N LYS A 25 -4.43 -18.51 26.87
CA LYS A 25 -3.11 -18.38 26.27
C LYS A 25 -3.33 -17.87 24.86
N GLN A 26 -3.16 -16.58 24.67
CA GLN A 26 -3.20 -15.97 23.37
C GLN A 26 -1.79 -16.04 22.78
N TYR A 27 -1.61 -16.86 21.73
CA TYR A 27 -0.37 -16.86 20.99
C TYR A 27 -0.46 -15.77 19.92
N GLU A 28 0.31 -14.72 20.08
CA GLU A 28 0.44 -13.68 19.08
C GLU A 28 1.61 -14.04 18.14
N TYR A 29 1.29 -14.31 16.89
CA TYR A 29 2.30 -14.45 15.86
C TYR A 29 2.48 -13.09 15.16
N ARG A 30 3.61 -12.45 15.39
CA ARG A 30 4.01 -11.24 14.68
C ARG A 30 4.83 -11.62 13.45
N SER A 31 4.25 -11.45 12.30
CA SER A 31 4.93 -11.71 11.03
C SER A 31 5.77 -10.51 10.62
N ILE A 32 6.91 -10.77 9.99
CA ILE A 32 7.79 -9.75 9.42
C ILE A 32 7.89 -9.97 7.92
N ILE A 33 7.47 -8.97 7.15
CA ILE A 33 7.69 -8.89 5.71
C ILE A 33 8.61 -7.71 5.48
N GLN A 34 9.79 -7.96 4.93
CA GLN A 34 10.81 -6.92 4.79
C GLN A 34 11.52 -7.01 3.45
N LYS A 35 11.78 -5.84 2.84
CA LYS A 35 12.54 -5.71 1.59
C LYS A 35 12.01 -6.56 0.45
N CYS A 36 10.70 -6.75 0.40
CA CYS A 36 10.05 -7.43 -0.71
C CYS A 36 9.78 -6.45 -1.84
N VAL A 37 10.04 -6.87 -3.07
CA VAL A 37 9.80 -6.08 -4.28
C VAL A 37 8.80 -6.82 -5.16
N ASN A 38 7.79 -6.12 -5.64
CA ASN A 38 6.87 -6.61 -6.65
C ASN A 38 6.86 -5.67 -7.86
N THR A 39 7.13 -6.23 -9.02
CA THR A 39 7.06 -5.55 -10.32
C THR A 39 6.05 -6.20 -11.26
N GLY A 40 5.26 -7.13 -10.75
CA GLY A 40 4.25 -7.85 -11.51
C GLY A 40 2.85 -7.39 -11.20
N ASP A 41 1.95 -7.51 -12.16
CA ASP A 41 0.55 -7.17 -12.02
C ASP A 41 -0.15 -8.07 -10.98
N VAL A 42 -1.06 -7.47 -10.23
CA VAL A 42 -1.88 -8.17 -9.25
C VAL A 42 -3.35 -7.93 -9.56
N ALA A 43 -4.09 -8.98 -9.81
CA ALA A 43 -5.53 -8.91 -10.07
C ALA A 43 -6.33 -9.71 -9.03
N GLY A 44 -7.23 -9.04 -8.33
CA GLY A 44 -8.13 -9.62 -7.36
C GLY A 44 -9.60 -9.45 -7.74
N LYS A 45 -10.43 -10.41 -7.37
CA LYS A 45 -11.89 -10.36 -7.61
C LYS A 45 -12.69 -10.07 -6.33
N ARG A 46 -12.03 -10.09 -5.19
CA ARG A 46 -12.64 -9.91 -3.86
C ARG A 46 -11.81 -8.95 -3.03
N SER A 47 -12.29 -8.63 -1.84
CA SER A 47 -11.62 -7.71 -0.92
C SER A 47 -10.19 -8.13 -0.57
N TYR A 48 -9.40 -7.16 -0.17
CA TYR A 48 -8.03 -7.28 0.31
C TYR A 48 -7.02 -7.62 -0.79
N VAL A 49 -6.74 -6.66 -1.64
CA VAL A 49 -5.72 -6.75 -2.68
C VAL A 49 -4.60 -5.77 -2.38
N GLY A 50 -3.38 -6.25 -2.37
CA GLY A 50 -2.19 -5.41 -2.19
C GLY A 50 -1.03 -5.94 -3.02
N GLY A 51 -0.14 -5.05 -3.42
CA GLY A 51 1.01 -5.42 -4.23
C GLY A 51 1.98 -6.37 -3.53
N ILE A 52 2.08 -6.28 -2.21
CA ILE A 52 2.90 -7.19 -1.37
C ILE A 52 2.00 -8.15 -0.58
N VAL A 53 0.98 -7.64 0.09
CA VAL A 53 0.11 -8.46 0.93
C VAL A 53 -1.35 -8.02 0.82
N GLY A 54 -2.28 -8.96 0.66
CA GLY A 54 -3.71 -8.65 0.62
C GLY A 54 -4.23 -8.20 2.00
N ARG A 55 -3.94 -8.96 3.04
CA ARG A 55 -4.30 -8.65 4.44
C ARG A 55 -3.21 -9.10 5.40
N MET A 56 -2.92 -8.28 6.39
CA MET A 56 -1.98 -8.57 7.46
C MET A 56 -2.51 -7.99 8.78
N ASP A 57 -2.83 -8.84 9.74
CA ASP A 57 -3.46 -8.42 10.98
C ASP A 57 -2.45 -7.89 12.01
N LEU A 58 -1.29 -8.55 12.17
CA LEU A 58 -0.23 -8.14 13.11
C LEU A 58 1.17 -8.29 12.52
N GLY A 59 2.09 -7.47 12.98
CA GLY A 59 3.51 -7.56 12.66
C GLY A 59 4.07 -6.33 11.97
N TYR A 60 5.06 -6.55 11.10
CA TYR A 60 5.81 -5.46 10.45
C TYR A 60 5.95 -5.71 8.96
N LEU A 61 5.65 -4.70 8.18
CA LEU A 61 5.80 -4.65 6.74
C LEU A 61 6.69 -3.45 6.43
N THR A 62 7.99 -3.72 6.18
CA THR A 62 8.98 -2.65 6.16
C THR A 62 9.86 -2.69 4.93
N ALA A 63 10.22 -1.50 4.43
CA ALA A 63 11.11 -1.32 3.28
C ALA A 63 10.69 -2.17 2.07
N CYS A 64 9.40 -2.30 1.83
CA CYS A 64 8.85 -3.01 0.69
C CYS A 64 8.60 -2.06 -0.47
N GLU A 65 8.59 -2.60 -1.67
CA GLU A 65 8.46 -1.82 -2.89
C GLU A 65 7.47 -2.46 -3.87
N THR A 66 6.66 -1.62 -4.49
CA THR A 66 5.88 -1.99 -5.66
C THR A 66 6.10 -0.96 -6.77
N SER A 67 6.46 -1.42 -7.96
CA SER A 67 6.76 -0.52 -9.06
C SER A 67 6.44 -1.15 -10.40
N SER A 68 6.14 -0.30 -11.39
CA SER A 68 5.88 -0.72 -12.77
C SER A 68 4.83 -1.83 -12.89
N CYS A 69 3.80 -1.79 -12.06
CA CYS A 69 2.75 -2.80 -12.01
C CYS A 69 1.35 -2.18 -11.95
N THR A 70 0.37 -2.96 -12.32
CA THR A 70 -1.05 -2.63 -12.16
C THR A 70 -1.65 -3.50 -11.07
N ILE A 71 -2.33 -2.89 -10.10
CA ILE A 71 -3.00 -3.60 -9.02
C ILE A 71 -4.50 -3.34 -9.13
N THR A 72 -5.24 -4.35 -9.49
CA THR A 72 -6.69 -4.25 -9.75
C THR A 72 -7.50 -5.09 -8.78
N ASN A 73 -8.64 -4.52 -8.38
CA ASN A 73 -9.62 -5.22 -7.55
C ASN A 73 -11.02 -5.00 -8.13
N GLU A 74 -11.44 -5.90 -8.98
CA GLU A 74 -12.62 -5.74 -9.83
C GLU A 74 -13.91 -5.46 -9.04
N ASN A 75 -14.15 -6.20 -7.98
CA ASN A 75 -15.42 -6.15 -7.24
C ASN A 75 -15.27 -5.99 -5.73
N GLY A 76 -14.07 -5.93 -5.22
CA GLY A 76 -13.80 -5.92 -3.79
C GLY A 76 -13.47 -4.54 -3.21
N SER A 77 -13.31 -4.51 -1.92
CA SER A 77 -12.85 -3.35 -1.16
C SER A 77 -11.42 -3.56 -0.69
N TYR A 78 -10.73 -2.48 -0.38
CA TYR A 78 -9.38 -2.46 0.18
C TYR A 78 -8.31 -2.90 -0.82
N THR A 79 -7.93 -1.95 -1.65
CA THR A 79 -6.81 -2.07 -2.59
C THR A 79 -5.69 -1.16 -2.14
N GLY A 80 -4.49 -1.69 -1.99
CA GLY A 80 -3.32 -0.90 -1.61
C GLY A 80 -2.10 -1.20 -2.47
N GLY A 81 -1.28 -0.21 -2.73
CA GLY A 81 -0.02 -0.43 -3.42
C GLY A 81 0.87 -1.44 -2.68
N ILE A 82 0.91 -1.38 -1.36
CA ILE A 82 1.65 -2.30 -0.50
C ILE A 82 0.73 -3.31 0.17
N ALA A 83 -0.29 -2.87 0.90
CA ALA A 83 -1.22 -3.75 1.60
C ALA A 83 -2.68 -3.37 1.36
N GLY A 84 -3.55 -4.36 1.12
CA GLY A 84 -4.99 -4.11 0.98
C GLY A 84 -5.64 -3.66 2.29
N LEU A 85 -5.52 -4.46 3.34
CA LEU A 85 -5.94 -4.14 4.70
C LEU A 85 -4.83 -4.51 5.67
N THR A 86 -4.51 -3.62 6.60
CA THR A 86 -3.47 -3.91 7.58
C THR A 86 -3.84 -3.52 9.00
N GLY A 87 -3.53 -4.39 9.95
CA GLY A 87 -3.42 -4.09 11.38
C GLY A 87 -1.96 -3.99 11.84
N ALA A 88 -1.02 -4.26 10.93
CA ALA A 88 0.41 -4.23 11.18
C ALA A 88 1.01 -2.81 11.06
N THR A 89 2.27 -2.68 11.43
CA THR A 89 3.08 -1.50 11.10
C THR A 89 3.57 -1.58 9.65
N VAL A 90 3.28 -0.56 8.85
CA VAL A 90 3.80 -0.37 7.49
C VAL A 90 4.75 0.82 7.50
N HIS A 91 6.04 0.56 7.26
CA HIS A 91 7.07 1.57 7.43
C HIS A 91 8.10 1.57 6.30
N GLY A 92 8.49 2.77 5.85
CA GLY A 92 9.60 2.96 4.92
C GLY A 92 9.41 2.26 3.58
N SER A 93 8.18 2.11 3.12
CA SER A 93 7.85 1.40 1.88
C SER A 93 7.54 2.38 0.75
N PHE A 94 7.71 1.91 -0.49
CA PHE A 94 7.55 2.71 -1.70
C PHE A 94 6.54 2.08 -2.64
N SER A 95 5.68 2.91 -3.23
CA SER A 95 4.72 2.43 -4.22
C SER A 95 4.65 3.35 -5.43
N LYS A 96 4.84 2.77 -6.62
CA LYS A 96 4.72 3.43 -7.93
C LYS A 96 3.98 2.51 -8.89
N CYS A 97 2.68 2.47 -8.76
CA CYS A 97 1.79 1.57 -9.49
C CYS A 97 0.54 2.28 -9.98
N THR A 98 -0.12 1.69 -10.94
CA THR A 98 -1.50 2.03 -11.29
C THR A 98 -2.45 1.18 -10.46
N LEU A 99 -3.39 1.82 -9.78
CA LEU A 99 -4.34 1.15 -8.89
C LEU A 99 -5.77 1.32 -9.38
N SER A 100 -6.57 0.29 -9.21
CA SER A 100 -8.02 0.38 -9.36
C SER A 100 -8.76 -0.50 -8.36
N GLY A 101 -9.95 -0.08 -7.97
CA GLY A 101 -10.79 -0.83 -7.04
C GLY A 101 -12.07 -0.11 -6.71
N LYS A 102 -13.01 -0.84 -6.15
CA LYS A 102 -14.35 -0.32 -5.90
C LYS A 102 -14.40 0.67 -4.74
N LYS A 103 -13.66 0.37 -3.66
CA LYS A 103 -13.74 1.13 -2.42
C LYS A 103 -12.48 0.97 -1.58
N TYR A 104 -12.05 2.03 -0.94
CA TYR A 104 -10.82 2.10 -0.14
C TYR A 104 -9.58 1.73 -0.97
N VAL A 105 -9.23 2.61 -1.90
CA VAL A 105 -8.04 2.48 -2.73
C VAL A 105 -6.98 3.45 -2.23
N GLY A 106 -5.82 2.95 -1.86
CA GLY A 106 -4.73 3.77 -1.34
C GLY A 106 -3.37 3.39 -1.90
N GLY A 107 -2.54 4.39 -2.13
CA GLY A 107 -1.22 4.19 -2.73
C GLY A 107 -0.30 3.29 -1.90
N ILE A 108 -0.42 3.32 -0.58
CA ILE A 108 0.30 2.43 0.34
C ILE A 108 -0.65 1.38 0.90
N VAL A 109 -1.74 1.77 1.55
CA VAL A 109 -2.70 0.85 2.15
C VAL A 109 -4.12 1.16 1.71
N GLY A 110 -4.94 0.16 1.42
CA GLY A 110 -6.36 0.37 1.20
C GLY A 110 -7.05 0.89 2.47
N SER A 111 -6.75 0.27 3.61
CA SER A 111 -7.17 0.73 4.94
C SER A 111 -6.28 0.16 6.03
N GLY A 112 -6.15 0.90 7.12
CA GLY A 112 -5.71 0.36 8.41
C GLY A 112 -6.85 -0.22 9.23
N VAL A 113 -6.56 -0.67 10.45
CA VAL A 113 -7.54 -0.99 11.49
C VAL A 113 -7.30 -0.13 12.72
N GLN A 114 -8.38 0.19 13.43
CA GLN A 114 -8.34 1.03 14.63
C GLN A 114 -7.71 0.27 15.80
N GLU A 115 -8.11 -0.97 15.97
CA GLU A 115 -7.72 -1.81 17.08
C GLU A 115 -7.69 -3.27 16.64
N ASN A 116 -6.60 -3.93 16.96
CA ASN A 116 -6.42 -5.35 16.78
C ASN A 116 -6.86 -6.10 18.04
N VAL A 117 -6.78 -7.41 17.99
CA VAL A 117 -7.07 -8.31 19.12
C VAL A 117 -6.13 -8.13 20.31
N ASP A 118 -4.93 -7.59 20.08
CA ASP A 118 -3.94 -7.26 21.11
C ASP A 118 -4.07 -5.82 21.65
N GLY A 119 -5.10 -5.08 21.21
CA GLY A 119 -5.30 -3.68 21.55
C GLY A 119 -4.44 -2.70 20.74
N SER A 120 -3.55 -3.18 19.86
CA SER A 120 -2.81 -2.32 18.94
C SER A 120 -3.67 -1.92 17.73
N GLY A 121 -3.36 -0.80 17.13
CA GLY A 121 -3.89 -0.41 15.82
C GLY A 121 -2.82 -0.50 14.74
N SER A 122 -3.21 -0.30 13.50
CA SER A 122 -2.24 -0.15 12.41
C SER A 122 -1.47 1.17 12.55
N THR A 123 -0.18 1.11 12.22
CA THR A 123 0.67 2.30 12.05
C THR A 123 1.23 2.33 10.63
N VAL A 124 1.01 3.42 9.93
CA VAL A 124 1.51 3.63 8.56
C VAL A 124 2.39 4.86 8.57
N SER A 125 3.71 4.67 8.41
CA SER A 125 4.65 5.77 8.63
C SER A 125 5.86 5.73 7.68
N TRP A 126 6.31 6.92 7.29
CA TRP A 126 7.49 7.12 6.45
C TRP A 126 7.42 6.39 5.10
N ASN A 127 6.23 6.26 4.55
CA ASN A 127 6.04 5.64 3.25
C ASN A 127 5.93 6.71 2.16
N TYR A 128 6.27 6.33 0.94
CA TYR A 128 6.30 7.22 -0.21
C TYR A 128 5.48 6.64 -1.36
N SER A 129 4.63 7.46 -1.92
CA SER A 129 3.70 7.04 -2.97
C SER A 129 3.79 7.94 -4.20
N LEU A 130 3.88 7.30 -5.35
CA LEU A 130 3.82 7.90 -6.67
C LEU A 130 2.88 7.04 -7.52
N VAL A 131 1.61 7.04 -7.17
CA VAL A 131 0.61 6.16 -7.79
C VAL A 131 -0.39 6.94 -8.63
N ASP A 132 -0.95 6.25 -9.59
CA ASP A 132 -2.14 6.67 -10.31
C ASP A 132 -3.33 5.78 -9.90
N ILE A 133 -4.48 6.38 -9.59
CA ILE A 133 -5.73 5.67 -9.26
C ILE A 133 -6.71 5.90 -10.39
N THR A 134 -6.80 4.93 -11.31
CA THR A 134 -7.59 5.06 -12.54
C THR A 134 -9.08 4.82 -12.33
N ASP A 135 -9.46 4.00 -11.35
CA ASP A 135 -10.86 3.76 -10.99
C ASP A 135 -11.01 3.53 -9.49
N CYS A 136 -11.83 4.38 -8.87
CA CYS A 136 -12.27 4.19 -7.50
C CYS A 136 -13.63 4.86 -7.29
N GLN A 137 -14.64 4.09 -6.92
CA GLN A 137 -15.98 4.61 -6.70
C GLN A 137 -16.11 5.36 -5.37
N GLN A 138 -15.40 4.92 -4.33
CA GLN A 138 -15.48 5.52 -2.99
C GLN A 138 -14.18 5.36 -2.22
N TYR A 139 -13.73 6.44 -1.57
CA TYR A 139 -12.65 6.47 -0.62
C TYR A 139 -11.28 6.11 -1.22
N GLN A 140 -10.63 7.12 -1.77
CA GLN A 140 -9.29 7.01 -2.35
C GLN A 140 -8.32 7.99 -1.69
N GLY A 141 -7.05 7.64 -1.73
CA GLY A 141 -5.96 8.51 -1.28
C GLY A 141 -4.60 8.02 -1.76
N ALA A 142 -3.69 8.95 -1.99
CA ALA A 142 -2.33 8.62 -2.42
C ALA A 142 -1.56 7.77 -1.40
N ILE A 143 -1.90 7.84 -0.12
CA ILE A 143 -1.36 7.00 0.94
C ILE A 143 -2.39 5.96 1.37
N SER A 144 -3.61 6.39 1.73
CA SER A 144 -4.64 5.47 2.22
C SER A 144 -6.04 5.83 1.74
N GLY A 145 -6.80 4.82 1.36
CA GLY A 145 -8.23 4.97 1.05
C GLY A 145 -9.12 5.19 2.28
N SER A 146 -8.60 5.03 3.49
CA SER A 146 -9.31 5.22 4.76
C SER A 146 -8.43 5.98 5.76
N ASP A 147 -9.05 6.74 6.65
CA ASP A 147 -8.40 7.41 7.78
C ASP A 147 -8.30 6.52 9.04
N THR A 148 -8.66 5.25 8.93
CA THR A 148 -8.60 4.29 10.03
C THR A 148 -7.17 3.83 10.29
N GLY A 149 -6.71 3.95 11.53
CA GLY A 149 -5.35 3.67 11.97
C GLY A 149 -4.54 4.93 12.26
N THR A 150 -3.28 4.77 12.58
CA THR A 150 -2.33 5.86 12.84
C THR A 150 -1.49 6.11 11.60
N PHE A 151 -1.43 7.36 11.16
CA PHE A 151 -0.63 7.79 10.01
C PHE A 151 0.34 8.87 10.43
N GLU A 152 1.63 8.75 10.06
CA GLU A 152 2.69 9.68 10.44
C GLU A 152 3.73 9.78 9.34
N HIS A 153 4.10 11.00 8.96
CA HIS A 153 5.21 11.26 8.04
C HIS A 153 5.17 10.45 6.74
N ASN A 154 4.00 10.28 6.14
CA ASN A 154 3.90 9.69 4.81
C ASN A 154 3.89 10.80 3.77
N TYR A 155 4.49 10.54 2.62
CA TYR A 155 4.65 11.51 1.56
C TYR A 155 4.16 10.97 0.22
N TYR A 156 3.62 11.85 -0.62
CA TYR A 156 3.16 11.43 -1.93
C TYR A 156 3.38 12.52 -2.98
N VAL A 157 3.53 12.10 -4.22
CA VAL A 157 3.61 12.98 -5.38
C VAL A 157 2.34 12.78 -6.20
N SER A 158 1.46 13.78 -6.20
CA SER A 158 0.27 13.83 -7.04
C SER A 158 -0.34 15.21 -6.97
N ASP A 159 -0.83 15.71 -8.10
CA ASP A 159 -1.57 16.96 -8.18
C ASP A 159 -3.09 16.75 -7.96
N ASP A 160 -3.58 15.53 -8.16
CA ASP A 160 -5.01 15.22 -8.19
C ASP A 160 -5.50 14.37 -7.01
N LEU A 161 -4.62 13.64 -6.35
CA LEU A 161 -5.01 12.75 -5.27
C LEU A 161 -4.85 13.42 -3.90
N PRO A 162 -5.84 13.28 -3.01
CA PRO A 162 -5.64 13.60 -1.61
C PRO A 162 -4.74 12.56 -0.95
N GLY A 163 -4.05 12.93 0.13
CA GLY A 163 -3.19 12.01 0.86
C GLY A 163 -3.96 10.83 1.47
N ILE A 164 -5.01 11.13 2.24
CA ILE A 164 -5.85 10.14 2.92
C ILE A 164 -7.31 10.47 2.66
N ASN A 165 -8.09 9.51 2.18
CA ASN A 165 -9.56 9.57 2.06
C ASN A 165 -10.10 10.95 1.66
N ARG A 166 -9.63 11.50 0.55
CA ARG A 166 -10.02 12.83 0.03
C ARG A 166 -9.64 14.02 0.92
N GLN A 167 -8.73 13.84 1.85
CA GLN A 167 -8.21 14.90 2.70
C GLN A 167 -6.69 14.80 2.77
N GLY A 168 -6.02 15.94 2.74
CA GLY A 168 -4.61 16.07 3.11
C GLY A 168 -4.52 16.32 4.61
N TYR A 169 -3.65 15.61 5.31
CA TYR A 169 -3.44 15.79 6.75
C TYR A 169 -1.98 16.13 7.02
N THR A 170 -1.74 17.34 7.47
CA THR A 170 -0.39 17.78 7.89
C THR A 170 0.20 16.82 8.92
N GLY A 171 1.45 16.40 8.71
CA GLY A 171 2.16 15.44 9.55
C GLY A 171 1.74 13.99 9.37
N ARG A 172 0.71 13.70 8.58
CA ARG A 172 0.18 12.34 8.38
C ARG A 172 0.40 11.84 6.95
N ALA A 173 0.03 12.66 5.95
CA ALA A 173 0.20 12.36 4.55
C ALA A 173 0.34 13.69 3.79
N GLU A 174 1.56 14.07 3.46
CA GLU A 174 1.87 15.36 2.88
C GLU A 174 2.25 15.24 1.40
N PRO A 175 1.74 16.13 0.53
CA PRO A 175 2.20 16.20 -0.83
C PRO A 175 3.62 16.76 -0.86
N ILE A 176 4.47 16.17 -1.68
CA ILE A 176 5.79 16.67 -2.01
C ILE A 176 5.96 16.75 -3.53
N SER A 177 6.82 17.62 -3.99
CA SER A 177 7.20 17.63 -5.40
C SER A 177 8.04 16.40 -5.74
N TYR A 178 8.04 16.01 -7.01
CA TYR A 178 8.92 14.93 -7.45
C TYR A 178 10.40 15.28 -7.28
N ALA A 179 10.77 16.55 -7.41
CA ALA A 179 12.12 17.02 -7.15
C ALA A 179 12.55 16.80 -5.68
N GLU A 180 11.64 17.00 -4.72
CA GLU A 180 11.90 16.70 -3.30
C GLU A 180 12.02 15.19 -3.08
N LEU A 181 11.17 14.38 -3.70
CA LEU A 181 11.26 12.91 -3.64
C LEU A 181 12.67 12.44 -4.07
N LEU A 182 13.23 12.99 -5.15
CA LEU A 182 14.55 12.64 -5.67
C LEU A 182 15.71 12.96 -4.71
N THR A 183 15.50 13.79 -3.70
CA THR A 183 16.53 14.11 -2.70
C THR A 183 16.68 13.05 -1.61
N LEU A 184 15.79 12.08 -1.55
CA LEU A 184 15.84 11.02 -0.53
C LEU A 184 17.06 10.13 -0.72
N PRO A 185 17.84 9.85 0.35
CA PRO A 185 19.11 9.15 0.23
C PRO A 185 18.99 7.69 -0.23
N ASP A 186 17.90 7.02 0.14
CA ASP A 186 17.68 5.58 -0.12
C ASP A 186 16.52 5.35 -1.08
N LEU A 187 16.25 6.32 -1.98
CA LEU A 187 15.16 6.20 -2.95
C LEU A 187 15.46 5.08 -3.95
N PRO A 188 14.57 4.09 -4.11
CA PRO A 188 14.74 3.03 -5.11
C PRO A 188 14.85 3.57 -6.53
N GLU A 189 15.66 2.91 -7.36
CA GLU A 189 15.85 3.31 -8.76
C GLU A 189 14.54 3.28 -9.57
N SER A 190 13.64 2.37 -9.23
CA SER A 190 12.30 2.29 -9.84
C SER A 190 11.48 3.58 -9.66
N MET A 191 11.69 4.30 -8.55
CA MET A 191 11.01 5.57 -8.28
C MET A 191 11.55 6.71 -9.15
N LYS A 192 12.78 6.61 -9.65
CA LYS A 192 13.47 7.62 -10.46
C LYS A 192 13.22 7.51 -11.96
N SER A 193 12.86 6.33 -12.45
CA SER A 193 12.70 6.04 -13.86
C SER A 193 11.24 6.01 -14.29
N PHE A 194 10.95 6.48 -15.49
CA PHE A 194 9.64 6.40 -16.15
C PHE A 194 9.77 5.65 -17.46
N THR A 195 8.62 5.29 -18.02
CA THR A 195 8.55 4.77 -19.40
C THR A 195 7.83 5.79 -20.26
N LEU A 196 8.53 6.32 -21.25
CA LEU A 196 7.92 7.13 -22.29
C LEU A 196 7.38 6.21 -23.36
N THR A 197 6.08 6.28 -23.62
CA THR A 197 5.42 5.43 -24.61
C THR A 197 4.72 6.30 -25.63
N PHE A 198 5.06 6.07 -26.90
CA PHE A 198 4.35 6.68 -28.04
C PHE A 198 3.30 5.71 -28.56
N VAL A 199 2.07 6.20 -28.70
CA VAL A 199 0.92 5.41 -29.15
C VAL A 199 0.35 6.06 -30.40
N ALA A 200 0.16 5.30 -31.48
CA ALA A 200 -0.54 5.70 -32.68
C ALA A 200 -1.55 4.60 -33.05
N ASP A 201 -2.78 4.99 -33.39
CA ASP A 201 -3.88 4.09 -33.73
C ASP A 201 -4.07 2.96 -32.68
N ASP A 202 -4.06 3.32 -31.40
CA ASP A 202 -4.15 2.40 -30.24
C ASP A 202 -3.04 1.34 -30.16
N LYS A 203 -1.94 1.54 -30.88
CA LYS A 203 -0.77 0.65 -30.84
C LYS A 203 0.45 1.39 -30.31
N THR A 204 1.16 0.74 -29.43
CA THR A 204 2.48 1.23 -28.98
C THR A 204 3.46 1.17 -30.15
N VAL A 205 3.94 2.34 -30.57
CA VAL A 205 4.93 2.49 -31.64
C VAL A 205 6.34 2.43 -31.09
N LEU A 206 6.56 3.09 -29.94
CA LEU A 206 7.85 3.12 -29.26
C LEU A 206 7.61 3.16 -27.75
N SER A 207 8.43 2.43 -27.01
CA SER A 207 8.50 2.53 -25.54
C SER A 207 9.96 2.51 -25.10
N ARG A 208 10.36 3.48 -24.29
CA ARG A 208 11.73 3.58 -23.78
C ARG A 208 11.78 4.11 -22.35
N ALA A 209 12.88 3.85 -21.66
CA ALA A 209 13.14 4.46 -20.36
C ALA A 209 13.29 5.97 -20.49
N PHE A 210 12.75 6.69 -19.53
CA PHE A 210 12.75 8.14 -19.45
C PHE A 210 12.99 8.57 -18.01
N ASN A 211 13.83 9.56 -17.79
CA ASN A 211 14.11 10.06 -16.44
C ASN A 211 13.52 11.44 -16.23
N TYR A 212 13.28 11.78 -14.98
CA TYR A 212 12.83 13.11 -14.64
C TYR A 212 13.87 14.17 -15.04
N GLY A 213 13.38 15.20 -15.74
CA GLY A 213 14.23 16.27 -16.26
C GLY A 213 14.80 16.03 -17.66
N ASP A 214 14.61 14.82 -18.22
CA ASP A 214 14.91 14.58 -19.63
C ASP A 214 14.00 15.43 -20.52
N SER A 215 14.51 15.95 -21.62
CA SER A 215 13.71 16.61 -22.65
C SER A 215 13.26 15.61 -23.71
N ILE A 216 12.10 15.86 -24.29
CA ILE A 216 11.60 15.13 -25.45
C ILE A 216 11.85 16.02 -26.66
N ASP A 217 12.75 15.63 -27.52
CA ASP A 217 13.05 16.31 -28.77
C ASP A 217 12.24 15.73 -29.95
N GLU A 218 12.12 16.48 -31.05
CA GLU A 218 11.41 16.00 -32.26
C GLU A 218 11.99 14.69 -32.80
N SER A 219 13.30 14.47 -32.60
CA SER A 219 13.98 13.22 -32.99
C SER A 219 13.60 12.01 -32.14
N ASP A 220 12.94 12.23 -31.01
CA ASP A 220 12.44 11.17 -30.12
C ASP A 220 11.07 10.64 -30.54
N ILE A 221 10.39 11.38 -31.40
CA ILE A 221 9.06 11.02 -31.91
C ILE A 221 9.23 10.07 -33.09
N PRO A 222 8.64 8.86 -33.04
CA PRO A 222 8.80 7.86 -34.10
C PRO A 222 8.05 8.21 -35.38
#